data_98050d922726045bc0ff185f1b99fb13
#
_entry.id   98050d922726045bc0ff185f1b99fb13
#
_cell.length_a   1.000
_cell.length_b   1.000
_cell.length_c   1.000
_cell.angle_alpha   90.00
_cell.angle_beta   90.00
_cell.angle_gamma   90.00
#
_symmetry.space_group_name_H-M   'P 1'
#
loop_
_entity.id
_entity.type
_entity.pdbx_description
1 polymer ?
#
loop_
_entity_poly.entity_id
_entity_poly.type
_entity_poly.pdbx_seq_one_letter_code
_entity_poly.pdbx_strand_id
1 'polypeptide(L)'
;MNYRILHLLVWFFCTGSLVMAQGYPDRHSTGLGDGWLSCQEAANPNPIRGNGHWIMYNLGHNYAMTTSTIWNFNTPERINSYNNESWSLLPLVGKTEDGLKDIVIDLSNDGITWTEHGRFTIPKAPASSFYQGVPGPDFTGKAARYVLVTALSNHGGDCYGLGEFKIQATVVINTDTKDLLSDAKIEVFPNPFSEVTTVSLDGFPSGDTHISIKDLTGKSMKEMAINIGDKQEKIQISGATWPNGLYLLQLTQNEISKTVKLEILR
;
A
#
# COMPACT_ATOMS: atom_id res chain seq x y z
N MET A 1 -48.06 37.27 -51.49
CA MET A 1 -48.11 35.98 -50.78
C MET A 1 -46.70 35.60 -50.43
N ASN A 2 -46.26 35.96 -49.22
CA ASN A 2 -44.88 35.82 -48.80
C ASN A 2 -44.71 34.53 -47.96
N TYR A 3 -43.98 33.54 -48.50
CA TYR A 3 -43.62 32.35 -47.76
C TYR A 3 -42.34 32.61 -46.99
N ARG A 4 -42.39 32.66 -45.67
CA ARG A 4 -41.20 32.63 -44.79
C ARG A 4 -40.75 31.19 -44.62
N ILE A 5 -39.58 30.86 -45.14
CA ILE A 5 -38.90 29.57 -44.92
C ILE A 5 -38.28 29.65 -43.52
N LEU A 6 -38.81 28.85 -42.62
CA LEU A 6 -38.26 28.69 -41.27
C LEU A 6 -37.15 27.65 -41.33
N HIS A 7 -35.89 28.12 -41.20
CA HIS A 7 -34.75 27.24 -41.10
C HIS A 7 -34.70 26.68 -39.67
N LEU A 8 -35.07 25.40 -39.56
CA LEU A 8 -34.88 24.61 -38.34
C LEU A 8 -33.40 24.20 -38.23
N LEU A 9 -32.60 24.91 -37.41
CA LEU A 9 -31.27 24.50 -37.04
C LEU A 9 -31.37 23.31 -36.06
N VAL A 10 -31.23 22.10 -36.58
CA VAL A 10 -31.08 20.89 -35.75
C VAL A 10 -29.65 20.88 -35.21
N TRP A 11 -29.50 21.24 -33.95
CA TRP A 11 -28.25 21.03 -33.22
C TRP A 11 -28.10 19.53 -32.90
N PHE A 12 -27.28 18.84 -33.69
CA PHE A 12 -26.78 17.53 -33.30
C PHE A 12 -25.83 17.71 -32.11
N PHE A 13 -26.34 17.53 -30.91
CA PHE A 13 -25.48 17.27 -29.76
C PHE A 13 -24.87 15.88 -29.96
N CYS A 14 -23.69 15.87 -30.55
CA CYS A 14 -22.82 14.70 -30.49
C CYS A 14 -22.35 14.60 -29.04
N THR A 15 -23.13 13.94 -28.19
CA THR A 15 -22.63 13.47 -26.90
C THR A 15 -21.62 12.39 -27.22
N GLY A 16 -20.39 12.83 -27.47
CA GLY A 16 -19.24 11.96 -27.45
C GLY A 16 -19.16 11.32 -26.06
N SER A 17 -19.79 10.15 -25.91
CA SER A 17 -19.45 9.26 -24.83
C SER A 17 -17.97 9.03 -24.95
N LEU A 18 -17.20 9.69 -24.09
CA LEU A 18 -15.85 9.25 -23.76
C LEU A 18 -16.03 7.83 -23.22
N VAL A 19 -15.99 6.85 -24.11
CA VAL A 19 -15.70 5.49 -23.74
C VAL A 19 -14.28 5.56 -23.21
N MET A 20 -14.13 5.90 -21.96
CA MET A 20 -12.97 5.51 -21.20
C MET A 20 -12.89 4.02 -21.46
N ALA A 21 -11.86 3.59 -22.17
CA ALA A 21 -11.46 2.20 -22.15
C ALA A 21 -11.18 1.91 -20.67
N GLN A 22 -12.21 1.49 -19.96
CA GLN A 22 -12.06 0.85 -18.67
C GLN A 22 -11.25 -0.39 -18.99
N GLY A 23 -9.93 -0.28 -18.86
CA GLY A 23 -9.11 -1.45 -18.71
C GLY A 23 -9.80 -2.28 -17.65
N TYR A 24 -10.27 -3.45 -18.04
CA TYR A 24 -10.91 -4.35 -17.08
C TYR A 24 -9.88 -4.61 -15.99
N PRO A 25 -10.06 -4.12 -14.76
CA PRO A 25 -9.01 -4.14 -13.74
C PRO A 25 -8.59 -5.56 -13.34
N ASP A 26 -9.36 -6.56 -13.76
CA ASP A 26 -9.12 -7.97 -13.45
C ASP A 26 -8.81 -8.81 -14.72
N ARG A 27 -8.44 -8.17 -15.83
CA ARG A 27 -7.99 -8.86 -17.04
C ARG A 27 -6.50 -8.72 -17.20
N HIS A 28 -5.83 -9.85 -17.21
CA HIS A 28 -4.41 -9.91 -17.48
C HIS A 28 -4.18 -10.18 -18.97
N SER A 29 -3.30 -9.38 -19.59
CA SER A 29 -2.86 -9.63 -20.93
C SER A 29 -2.04 -10.92 -20.99
N THR A 30 -1.83 -11.43 -22.20
CA THR A 30 -0.89 -12.53 -22.45
C THR A 30 0.53 -11.99 -22.72
N GLY A 31 0.83 -10.75 -22.30
CA GLY A 31 2.11 -10.08 -22.49
C GLY A 31 3.09 -10.41 -21.35
N LEU A 32 4.37 -10.48 -21.69
CA LEU A 32 5.45 -10.71 -20.69
C LEU A 32 5.55 -9.63 -19.63
N GLY A 33 5.11 -8.42 -19.94
CA GLY A 33 5.21 -7.26 -19.04
C GLY A 33 4.21 -7.24 -17.87
N ASP A 34 3.24 -8.14 -17.88
CA ASP A 34 2.12 -8.12 -16.92
C ASP A 34 2.31 -9.09 -15.75
N GLY A 35 3.51 -9.54 -15.50
CA GLY A 35 3.74 -10.50 -14.42
C GLY A 35 5.18 -10.52 -13.93
N TRP A 36 5.34 -11.17 -12.80
CA TRP A 36 6.64 -11.51 -12.25
C TRP A 36 7.14 -12.81 -12.89
N LEU A 37 8.43 -12.85 -13.26
CA LEU A 37 9.12 -14.02 -13.78
C LEU A 37 10.50 -14.12 -13.12
N SER A 38 10.84 -15.28 -12.58
CA SER A 38 12.11 -15.58 -11.95
C SER A 38 12.72 -16.82 -12.57
N CYS A 39 13.89 -16.66 -13.22
CA CYS A 39 14.65 -17.75 -13.82
C CYS A 39 15.95 -18.07 -13.05
N GLN A 40 16.24 -17.34 -11.97
CA GLN A 40 17.39 -17.55 -11.11
C GLN A 40 16.95 -17.58 -9.65
N GLU A 41 17.47 -18.53 -8.90
CA GLU A 41 17.24 -18.62 -7.47
C GLU A 41 17.89 -17.46 -6.72
N ALA A 42 17.25 -17.01 -5.66
CA ALA A 42 17.74 -16.01 -4.74
C ALA A 42 17.53 -16.43 -3.29
N ALA A 43 18.31 -15.86 -2.37
CA ALA A 43 18.11 -16.07 -0.94
C ALA A 43 16.70 -15.61 -0.53
N ASN A 44 15.96 -16.52 0.11
CA ASN A 44 14.58 -16.25 0.51
C ASN A 44 14.55 -15.32 1.74
N PRO A 45 13.64 -14.32 1.80
CA PRO A 45 13.45 -13.49 3.00
C PRO A 45 13.11 -14.29 4.26
N ASN A 46 12.44 -15.44 4.13
CA ASN A 46 12.29 -16.40 5.21
C ASN A 46 13.46 -17.41 5.14
N PRO A 47 14.46 -17.33 6.05
CA PRO A 47 15.65 -18.18 5.97
C PRO A 47 15.38 -19.69 6.01
N ILE A 48 14.24 -20.11 6.58
CA ILE A 48 13.83 -21.52 6.65
C ILE A 48 13.57 -22.08 5.25
N ARG A 49 13.28 -21.24 4.25
CA ARG A 49 13.00 -21.64 2.86
C ARG A 49 14.29 -21.83 2.04
N GLY A 50 15.45 -21.32 2.50
CA GLY A 50 16.71 -21.41 1.76
C GLY A 50 16.74 -20.53 0.52
N ASN A 51 17.46 -20.98 -0.53
CA ASN A 51 17.42 -20.34 -1.84
C ASN A 51 16.24 -20.88 -2.65
N GLY A 52 15.70 -20.05 -3.54
CA GLY A 52 14.61 -20.44 -4.42
C GLY A 52 14.03 -19.26 -5.18
N HIS A 53 12.86 -19.49 -5.77
CA HIS A 53 12.09 -18.49 -6.51
C HIS A 53 10.98 -17.97 -5.60
N TRP A 54 10.91 -16.67 -5.42
CA TRP A 54 9.94 -16.04 -4.51
C TRP A 54 9.58 -14.62 -4.91
N ILE A 55 8.41 -14.17 -4.49
CA ILE A 55 8.00 -12.78 -4.56
C ILE A 55 7.43 -12.36 -3.21
N MET A 56 7.80 -11.17 -2.75
CA MET A 56 7.35 -10.60 -1.49
C MET A 56 6.58 -9.31 -1.73
N TYR A 57 5.40 -9.23 -1.14
CA TYR A 57 4.57 -8.02 -1.13
C TYR A 57 4.69 -7.33 0.22
N ASN A 58 5.13 -6.07 0.21
CA ASN A 58 5.06 -5.19 1.37
C ASN A 58 3.80 -4.32 1.22
N LEU A 59 2.80 -4.56 2.02
CA LEU A 59 1.51 -3.88 1.95
C LEU A 59 1.55 -2.46 2.57
N GLY A 60 2.68 -2.07 3.17
CA GLY A 60 2.85 -0.76 3.82
C GLY A 60 2.34 -0.74 5.26
N HIS A 61 1.18 -1.30 5.53
CA HIS A 61 0.56 -1.41 6.85
C HIS A 61 0.17 -2.85 7.16
N ASN A 62 -0.22 -3.10 8.41
CA ASN A 62 -0.83 -4.37 8.80
C ASN A 62 -2.28 -4.39 8.30
N TYR A 63 -2.66 -5.42 7.54
CA TYR A 63 -4.00 -5.59 6.99
C TYR A 63 -4.63 -6.88 7.51
N ALA A 64 -5.87 -6.79 7.99
CA ALA A 64 -6.72 -7.97 8.14
C ALA A 64 -7.18 -8.43 6.76
N MET A 65 -6.81 -9.63 6.40
CA MET A 65 -7.03 -10.20 5.08
C MET A 65 -8.17 -11.21 5.09
N THR A 66 -8.79 -11.41 3.92
CA THR A 66 -9.87 -12.37 3.74
C THR A 66 -9.61 -13.23 2.50
N THR A 67 -10.43 -13.12 1.49
CA THR A 67 -10.33 -13.91 0.27
C THR A 67 -9.23 -13.39 -0.66
N SER A 68 -8.77 -14.25 -1.55
CA SER A 68 -7.81 -13.85 -2.57
C SER A 68 -8.15 -14.42 -3.95
N THR A 69 -7.54 -13.83 -4.98
CA THR A 69 -7.60 -14.30 -6.36
C THR A 69 -6.19 -14.32 -6.92
N ILE A 70 -5.84 -15.38 -7.63
CA ILE A 70 -4.54 -15.53 -8.26
C ILE A 70 -4.73 -15.59 -9.77
N TRP A 71 -3.97 -14.76 -10.50
CA TRP A 71 -3.75 -14.92 -11.93
C TRP A 71 -2.37 -15.53 -12.11
N ASN A 72 -2.32 -16.78 -12.47
CA ASN A 72 -1.08 -17.46 -12.74
C ASN A 72 -0.43 -16.90 -14.02
N PHE A 73 0.84 -17.17 -14.25
CA PHE A 73 1.57 -16.68 -15.42
C PHE A 73 0.90 -17.13 -16.71
N ASN A 74 0.40 -16.16 -17.50
CA ASN A 74 -0.56 -16.42 -18.59
C ASN A 74 0.00 -16.14 -19.98
N THR A 75 1.32 -16.08 -20.15
CA THR A 75 1.95 -15.83 -21.43
C THR A 75 2.04 -17.14 -22.22
N PRO A 76 1.45 -17.22 -23.44
CA PRO A 76 1.61 -18.39 -24.30
C PRO A 76 3.02 -18.45 -24.87
N GLU A 77 3.51 -19.64 -25.17
CA GLU A 77 4.73 -19.81 -25.94
C GLU A 77 4.59 -19.08 -27.29
N ARG A 78 5.45 -18.11 -27.55
CA ARG A 78 5.53 -17.48 -28.86
C ARG A 78 6.41 -18.34 -29.74
N ILE A 79 5.79 -19.15 -30.57
CA ILE A 79 6.49 -19.76 -31.69
C ILE A 79 6.80 -18.61 -32.65
N ASN A 80 8.05 -18.19 -32.74
CA ASN A 80 8.51 -17.26 -33.78
C ASN A 80 8.40 -17.94 -35.17
N SER A 81 7.23 -17.84 -35.76
CA SER A 81 6.94 -18.35 -37.10
C SER A 81 7.35 -17.38 -38.22
N TYR A 82 8.35 -16.54 -37.97
CA TYR A 82 8.94 -15.72 -39.01
C TYR A 82 10.42 -16.08 -39.20
N ASN A 83 10.64 -16.90 -40.22
CA ASN A 83 11.88 -17.04 -40.98
C ASN A 83 13.19 -16.82 -40.23
N ASN A 84 13.86 -17.90 -39.91
CA ASN A 84 15.30 -18.18 -39.88
C ASN A 84 16.33 -17.03 -39.80
N GLU A 85 15.94 -15.82 -39.43
CA GLU A 85 16.84 -14.71 -39.20
C GLU A 85 16.86 -14.36 -37.71
N SER A 86 18.06 -14.49 -37.17
CA SER A 86 18.45 -14.27 -35.78
C SER A 86 18.10 -12.87 -35.27
N TRP A 87 16.89 -12.67 -34.79
CA TRP A 87 16.53 -11.56 -33.89
C TRP A 87 16.43 -12.04 -32.45
N SER A 88 17.18 -13.06 -32.08
CA SER A 88 17.23 -13.62 -30.74
C SER A 88 18.14 -12.83 -29.77
N LEU A 89 17.95 -11.52 -29.70
CA LEU A 89 18.53 -10.71 -28.62
C LEU A 89 17.55 -10.47 -27.46
N LEU A 90 16.33 -11.01 -27.53
CA LEU A 90 15.40 -10.98 -26.40
C LEU A 90 15.55 -12.30 -25.64
N PRO A 91 15.79 -12.24 -24.31
CA PRO A 91 15.82 -13.43 -23.50
C PRO A 91 14.48 -14.16 -23.59
N LEU A 92 14.54 -15.45 -23.44
CA LEU A 92 13.48 -16.44 -23.52
C LEU A 92 12.13 -15.90 -23.05
N VAL A 93 11.17 -15.99 -23.93
CA VAL A 93 9.80 -15.63 -23.70
C VAL A 93 9.22 -16.62 -22.70
N GLY A 94 8.78 -16.16 -21.55
CA GLY A 94 8.07 -16.99 -20.59
C GLY A 94 6.83 -17.63 -21.21
N LYS A 95 6.48 -18.79 -20.76
CA LYS A 95 5.34 -19.60 -21.23
C LYS A 95 4.48 -19.99 -20.05
N THR A 96 3.24 -20.39 -20.28
CA THR A 96 2.32 -20.78 -19.18
C THR A 96 2.86 -21.95 -18.36
N GLU A 97 3.80 -22.73 -18.89
CA GLU A 97 4.55 -23.77 -18.19
C GLU A 97 5.41 -23.22 -17.05
N ASP A 98 5.86 -21.97 -17.16
CA ASP A 98 6.60 -21.25 -16.10
C ASP A 98 5.68 -20.83 -14.95
N GLY A 99 4.35 -20.94 -15.10
CA GLY A 99 3.40 -20.61 -14.06
C GLY A 99 3.64 -21.42 -12.78
N LEU A 100 3.40 -20.77 -11.63
CA LEU A 100 3.51 -21.42 -10.33
C LEU A 100 2.54 -22.59 -10.23
N LYS A 101 3.02 -23.74 -9.71
CA LYS A 101 2.19 -24.90 -9.42
C LYS A 101 2.01 -25.07 -7.91
N ASP A 102 3.03 -25.52 -7.20
CA ASP A 102 2.98 -25.65 -5.77
C ASP A 102 3.70 -24.47 -5.14
N ILE A 103 3.06 -23.84 -4.17
CA ILE A 103 3.59 -22.68 -3.46
C ILE A 103 3.45 -22.84 -1.95
N VAL A 104 4.27 -22.14 -1.21
CA VAL A 104 4.08 -21.90 0.21
C VAL A 104 3.97 -20.39 0.44
N ILE A 105 3.04 -20.00 1.31
CA ILE A 105 2.84 -18.60 1.69
C ILE A 105 3.25 -18.43 3.14
N ASP A 106 4.10 -17.44 3.37
CA ASP A 106 4.52 -16.98 4.69
C ASP A 106 4.03 -15.55 4.93
N LEU A 107 3.65 -15.26 6.16
CA LEU A 107 3.18 -13.95 6.61
C LEU A 107 4.13 -13.36 7.65
N SER A 108 4.30 -12.05 7.62
CA SER A 108 5.12 -11.33 8.59
C SER A 108 4.59 -9.91 8.84
N ASN A 109 4.86 -9.36 10.03
CA ASN A 109 4.61 -7.95 10.35
C ASN A 109 5.87 -7.09 10.33
N ASP A 110 7.05 -7.70 10.50
CA ASP A 110 8.34 -7.02 10.59
C ASP A 110 9.29 -7.30 9.41
N GLY A 111 8.95 -8.29 8.55
CA GLY A 111 9.78 -8.75 7.45
C GLY A 111 10.97 -9.63 7.87
N ILE A 112 11.04 -10.00 9.15
CA ILE A 112 12.11 -10.80 9.76
C ILE A 112 11.57 -12.10 10.33
N THR A 113 10.50 -12.02 11.08
CA THR A 113 9.82 -13.16 11.72
C THR A 113 8.68 -13.62 10.83
N TRP A 114 8.74 -14.87 10.36
CA TRP A 114 7.80 -15.42 9.39
C TRP A 114 6.97 -16.55 9.99
N THR A 115 5.69 -16.57 9.64
CA THR A 115 4.76 -17.64 10.00
C THR A 115 4.18 -18.25 8.74
N GLU A 116 4.30 -19.56 8.57
CA GLU A 116 3.69 -20.27 7.45
C GLU A 116 2.17 -20.14 7.52
N HIS A 117 1.57 -19.58 6.48
CA HIS A 117 0.12 -19.55 6.32
C HIS A 117 -0.40 -20.87 5.77
N GLY A 118 0.32 -21.45 4.80
CA GLY A 118 -0.04 -22.74 4.22
C GLY A 118 0.63 -23.01 2.89
N ARG A 119 0.33 -24.20 2.35
CA ARG A 119 0.80 -24.69 1.05
C ARG A 119 -0.38 -24.86 0.12
N PHE A 120 -0.23 -24.43 -1.12
CA PHE A 120 -1.32 -24.35 -2.08
C PHE A 120 -0.85 -24.79 -3.45
N THR A 121 -1.78 -25.37 -4.23
CA THR A 121 -1.52 -25.75 -5.62
C THR A 121 -2.34 -24.82 -6.52
N ILE A 122 -1.67 -24.18 -7.46
CA ILE A 122 -2.25 -23.21 -8.39
C ILE A 122 -2.39 -23.87 -9.78
N PRO A 123 -3.57 -23.83 -10.40
CA PRO A 123 -3.76 -24.37 -11.74
C PRO A 123 -2.94 -23.60 -12.78
N LYS A 124 -2.55 -24.29 -13.86
CA LYS A 124 -1.92 -23.66 -15.03
C LYS A 124 -2.86 -22.64 -15.67
N ALA A 125 -2.34 -21.51 -16.08
CA ALA A 125 -3.09 -20.50 -16.82
C ALA A 125 -3.43 -20.99 -18.24
N PRO A 126 -4.57 -20.53 -18.81
CA PRO A 126 -5.09 -21.06 -20.08
C PRO A 126 -4.47 -20.40 -21.32
N ALA A 127 -3.49 -19.53 -21.22
CA ALA A 127 -2.94 -18.73 -22.32
C ALA A 127 -3.98 -17.84 -23.02
N SER A 128 -4.97 -17.35 -22.29
CA SER A 128 -6.11 -16.60 -22.80
C SER A 128 -6.19 -15.19 -22.22
N SER A 129 -6.44 -14.19 -23.06
CA SER A 129 -6.71 -12.81 -22.62
C SER A 129 -8.04 -12.65 -21.85
N PHE A 130 -8.87 -13.70 -21.81
CA PHE A 130 -10.12 -13.76 -21.04
C PHE A 130 -9.95 -14.45 -19.68
N TYR A 131 -8.70 -14.76 -19.29
CA TYR A 131 -8.42 -15.38 -18.01
C TYR A 131 -8.80 -14.47 -16.84
N GLN A 132 -9.70 -14.94 -15.99
CA GLN A 132 -10.22 -14.18 -14.84
C GLN A 132 -9.52 -14.53 -13.52
N GLY A 133 -8.45 -15.33 -13.58
CA GLY A 133 -7.80 -15.85 -12.39
C GLY A 133 -8.57 -17.05 -11.79
N VAL A 134 -8.07 -17.49 -10.68
CA VAL A 134 -8.67 -18.58 -9.87
C VAL A 134 -8.79 -18.13 -8.41
N PRO A 135 -9.73 -18.69 -7.63
CA PRO A 135 -9.74 -18.48 -6.19
C PRO A 135 -8.36 -18.85 -5.61
N GLY A 136 -7.77 -17.92 -4.91
CA GLY A 136 -6.51 -18.11 -4.20
C GLY A 136 -6.72 -18.57 -2.75
N PRO A 137 -5.65 -18.58 -1.94
CA PRO A 137 -5.73 -18.90 -0.52
C PRO A 137 -6.72 -18.05 0.25
N ASP A 138 -7.40 -18.63 1.21
CA ASP A 138 -8.22 -17.90 2.17
C ASP A 138 -7.37 -17.43 3.35
N PHE A 139 -7.34 -16.13 3.57
CA PHE A 139 -6.61 -15.48 4.65
C PHE A 139 -7.52 -15.07 5.81
N THR A 140 -8.77 -15.52 5.85
CA THR A 140 -9.74 -15.14 6.89
C THR A 140 -9.15 -15.36 8.28
N GLY A 141 -9.19 -14.30 9.11
CA GLY A 141 -8.61 -14.30 10.45
C GLY A 141 -7.08 -14.14 10.49
N LYS A 142 -6.45 -13.81 9.37
CA LYS A 142 -5.02 -13.47 9.30
C LYS A 142 -4.85 -11.98 9.13
N ALA A 143 -3.79 -11.45 9.76
CA ALA A 143 -3.36 -10.07 9.56
C ALA A 143 -1.84 -10.04 9.37
N ALA A 144 -1.38 -9.29 8.36
CA ALA A 144 0.05 -9.15 8.08
C ALA A 144 0.34 -7.87 7.30
N ARG A 145 1.58 -7.42 7.38
CA ARG A 145 2.15 -6.37 6.53
C ARG A 145 2.88 -6.95 5.32
N TYR A 146 3.48 -8.12 5.47
CA TYR A 146 4.24 -8.78 4.41
C TYR A 146 3.61 -10.11 4.07
N VAL A 147 3.46 -10.37 2.77
CA VAL A 147 3.04 -11.64 2.21
C VAL A 147 4.15 -12.14 1.31
N LEU A 148 4.73 -13.27 1.64
CA LEU A 148 5.81 -13.91 0.89
C LEU A 148 5.28 -15.17 0.22
N VAL A 149 5.35 -15.20 -1.10
CA VAL A 149 5.00 -16.38 -1.92
C VAL A 149 6.30 -17.03 -2.37
N THR A 150 6.57 -18.23 -1.91
CA THR A 150 7.71 -19.03 -2.34
C THR A 150 7.23 -20.15 -3.27
N ALA A 151 7.80 -20.22 -4.46
CA ALA A 151 7.54 -21.26 -5.42
C ALA A 151 8.24 -22.55 -5.02
N LEU A 152 7.50 -23.66 -5.02
CA LEU A 152 8.02 -25.02 -4.76
C LEU A 152 8.13 -25.82 -6.06
N SER A 153 7.22 -25.59 -7.02
CA SER A 153 7.23 -26.16 -8.35
C SER A 153 6.51 -25.26 -9.36
N ASN A 154 6.74 -25.52 -10.65
CA ASN A 154 6.03 -24.90 -11.75
C ASN A 154 5.30 -25.96 -12.59
N HIS A 155 4.71 -25.57 -13.73
CA HIS A 155 3.99 -26.47 -14.62
C HIS A 155 4.89 -27.11 -15.71
N GLY A 156 6.20 -27.19 -15.49
CA GLY A 156 7.16 -27.84 -16.38
C GLY A 156 7.97 -26.87 -17.25
N GLY A 157 7.98 -25.58 -16.91
CA GLY A 157 8.82 -24.57 -17.56
C GLY A 157 10.21 -24.46 -16.93
N ASP A 158 11.03 -23.58 -17.51
CA ASP A 158 12.40 -23.34 -17.08
C ASP A 158 12.49 -22.23 -16.00
N CYS A 159 11.42 -21.44 -15.86
CA CYS A 159 11.32 -20.30 -14.93
C CYS A 159 10.10 -20.46 -14.02
N TYR A 160 9.91 -19.50 -13.13
CA TYR A 160 8.77 -19.42 -12.20
C TYR A 160 8.07 -18.08 -12.38
N GLY A 161 6.78 -18.09 -12.69
CA GLY A 161 6.03 -16.89 -13.02
C GLY A 161 4.69 -16.78 -12.34
N LEU A 162 4.30 -15.55 -12.03
CA LEU A 162 3.01 -15.19 -11.47
C LEU A 162 2.50 -13.92 -12.16
N GLY A 163 1.26 -13.92 -12.64
CA GLY A 163 0.64 -12.74 -13.23
C GLY A 163 0.25 -11.73 -12.16
N GLU A 164 -0.72 -12.06 -11.32
CA GLU A 164 -1.17 -11.16 -10.24
C GLU A 164 -1.62 -11.96 -9.01
N PHE A 165 -1.54 -11.31 -7.88
CA PHE A 165 -2.09 -11.80 -6.63
C PHE A 165 -2.88 -10.68 -5.95
N LYS A 166 -4.22 -10.80 -5.94
CA LYS A 166 -5.14 -9.87 -5.33
C LYS A 166 -5.66 -10.44 -4.01
N ILE A 167 -5.51 -9.69 -2.94
CA ILE A 167 -5.99 -10.04 -1.61
C ILE A 167 -7.03 -8.99 -1.18
N GLN A 168 -8.21 -9.43 -0.76
CA GLN A 168 -9.20 -8.57 -0.13
C GLN A 168 -8.76 -8.29 1.31
N ALA A 169 -8.59 -7.01 1.65
CA ALA A 169 -8.03 -6.65 2.94
C ALA A 169 -8.58 -5.30 3.43
N THR A 170 -8.61 -5.16 4.75
CA THR A 170 -8.91 -3.90 5.43
C THR A 170 -7.74 -3.55 6.33
N VAL A 171 -7.40 -2.26 6.41
CA VAL A 171 -6.33 -1.81 7.32
C VAL A 171 -6.73 -2.23 8.74
N VAL A 172 -5.85 -2.95 9.42
CA VAL A 172 -5.97 -3.12 10.85
C VAL A 172 -5.59 -1.79 11.49
N ILE A 173 -6.58 -0.97 11.72
CA ILE A 173 -6.40 0.11 12.68
C ILE A 173 -6.34 -0.62 14.02
N ASN A 174 -5.14 -0.81 14.55
CA ASN A 174 -4.99 -1.29 15.92
C ASN A 174 -5.56 -0.22 16.84
N THR A 175 -6.86 -0.31 17.09
CA THR A 175 -7.51 0.37 18.22
C THR A 175 -7.10 -0.26 19.55
N ASP A 176 -6.44 -1.42 19.51
CA ASP A 176 -5.66 -2.05 20.57
C ASP A 176 -4.16 -1.68 20.53
N THR A 177 -3.76 -0.59 19.95
CA THR A 177 -2.67 0.10 20.57
C THR A 177 -3.17 0.34 21.99
N LYS A 178 -2.68 -0.41 22.92
CA LYS A 178 -2.42 0.08 24.27
C LYS A 178 -1.80 1.41 23.97
N ASP A 179 -2.66 2.42 23.99
CA ASP A 179 -2.32 3.77 23.60
C ASP A 179 -1.13 4.11 24.47
N LEU A 180 0.09 3.92 23.94
CA LEU A 180 1.31 4.22 24.68
C LEU A 180 1.25 5.66 25.20
N LEU A 181 0.31 6.42 24.64
CA LEU A 181 -0.06 7.76 25.05
C LEU A 181 -1.42 7.82 25.78
N SER A 182 -2.08 6.68 26.11
CA SER A 182 -3.36 6.71 26.86
C SER A 182 -3.20 7.41 28.20
N ASP A 183 -2.11 7.14 28.88
CA ASP A 183 -1.74 7.72 30.15
C ASP A 183 -0.97 9.04 30.02
N ALA A 184 -0.53 9.37 28.79
CA ALA A 184 0.19 10.59 28.52
C ALA A 184 -0.74 11.81 28.60
N LYS A 185 -0.40 12.77 29.43
CA LYS A 185 -1.10 14.03 29.60
C LYS A 185 -0.35 15.15 28.92
N ILE A 186 -1.08 15.97 28.20
CA ILE A 186 -0.59 17.24 27.66
C ILE A 186 -1.37 18.33 28.37
N GLU A 187 -0.67 19.13 29.14
CA GLU A 187 -1.25 20.30 29.82
C GLU A 187 -0.64 21.55 29.17
N VAL A 188 -1.49 22.51 28.88
CA VAL A 188 -1.10 23.80 28.30
C VAL A 188 -1.55 24.91 29.26
N PHE A 189 -0.60 25.64 29.79
CA PHE A 189 -0.91 26.71 30.73
C PHE A 189 0.07 27.89 30.58
N PRO A 190 -0.45 29.13 30.51
CA PRO A 190 -1.87 29.49 30.39
C PRO A 190 -2.44 29.13 29.02
N ASN A 191 -3.74 28.85 28.96
CA ASN A 191 -4.49 28.69 27.71
C ASN A 191 -5.95 29.13 27.93
N PRO A 192 -6.44 30.24 27.40
CA PRO A 192 -5.78 31.12 26.43
C PRO A 192 -4.53 31.84 26.94
N PHE A 193 -3.66 32.24 26.02
CA PHE A 193 -2.46 33.00 26.31
C PHE A 193 -2.27 34.20 25.37
N SER A 194 -1.46 35.18 25.77
CA SER A 194 -1.19 36.37 24.94
C SER A 194 0.12 36.26 24.17
N GLU A 195 1.21 35.87 24.82
CA GLU A 195 2.55 35.84 24.23
C GLU A 195 3.22 34.49 24.33
N VAL A 196 3.16 33.87 25.52
CA VAL A 196 3.86 32.61 25.82
C VAL A 196 2.95 31.68 26.59
N THR A 197 2.99 30.40 26.24
CA THR A 197 2.40 29.31 27.01
C THR A 197 3.42 28.21 27.25
N THR A 198 3.19 27.40 28.27
CA THR A 198 3.99 26.22 28.57
C THR A 198 3.18 24.97 28.28
N VAL A 199 3.74 24.07 27.48
CA VAL A 199 3.23 22.73 27.24
C VAL A 199 3.98 21.79 28.16
N SER A 200 3.26 21.14 29.06
CA SER A 200 3.80 20.12 29.95
C SER A 200 3.40 18.75 29.45
N LEU A 201 4.39 17.87 29.30
CA LEU A 201 4.22 16.50 28.82
C LEU A 201 4.50 15.55 29.99
N ASP A 202 3.53 14.74 30.34
CA ASP A 202 3.63 13.77 31.43
C ASP A 202 3.19 12.38 30.92
N GLY A 203 3.90 11.32 31.32
CA GLY A 203 3.62 9.95 30.89
C GLY A 203 3.92 9.64 29.42
N PHE A 204 4.67 10.49 28.72
CA PHE A 204 5.13 10.19 27.38
C PHE A 204 6.30 9.21 27.42
N PRO A 205 6.37 8.24 26.49
CA PRO A 205 7.54 7.37 26.35
C PRO A 205 8.80 8.18 26.02
N SER A 206 9.96 7.72 26.49
CA SER A 206 11.24 8.31 26.09
C SER A 206 11.47 8.13 24.58
N GLY A 207 11.96 9.16 23.92
CA GLY A 207 12.29 9.09 22.50
C GLY A 207 12.07 10.39 21.72
N ASP A 208 12.41 10.35 20.45
CA ASP A 208 12.27 11.48 19.56
C ASP A 208 10.80 11.77 19.24
N THR A 209 10.39 13.00 19.52
CA THR A 209 9.02 13.47 19.33
C THR A 209 9.00 14.68 18.42
N HIS A 210 8.20 14.61 17.39
CA HIS A 210 7.94 15.73 16.49
C HIS A 210 6.74 16.54 16.97
N ILE A 211 6.91 17.84 17.07
CA ILE A 211 5.86 18.78 17.46
C ILE A 211 5.58 19.68 16.27
N SER A 212 4.33 19.74 15.84
CA SER A 212 3.84 20.69 14.84
C SER A 212 2.71 21.54 15.39
N ILE A 213 2.71 22.84 15.10
CA ILE A 213 1.62 23.75 15.45
C ILE A 213 1.09 24.35 14.16
N LYS A 214 -0.22 24.21 13.94
CA LYS A 214 -0.90 24.67 12.72
C LYS A 214 -2.10 25.53 13.10
N ASP A 215 -2.42 26.50 12.24
CA ASP A 215 -3.71 27.19 12.32
C ASP A 215 -4.85 26.31 11.78
N LEU A 216 -6.09 26.79 11.88
CA LEU A 216 -7.27 26.03 11.43
C LEU A 216 -7.33 25.86 9.91
N THR A 217 -6.51 26.58 9.13
CA THR A 217 -6.39 26.38 7.68
C THR A 217 -5.38 25.30 7.32
N GLY A 218 -4.64 24.76 8.31
CA GLY A 218 -3.59 23.78 8.12
C GLY A 218 -2.20 24.40 7.86
N LYS A 219 -2.08 25.72 7.91
CA LYS A 219 -0.79 26.42 7.74
C LYS A 219 0.09 26.12 8.95
N SER A 220 1.33 25.66 8.70
CA SER A 220 2.32 25.44 9.75
C SER A 220 2.81 26.79 10.32
N MET A 221 2.70 26.90 11.63
CA MET A 221 3.15 28.05 12.41
C MET A 221 4.49 27.79 13.09
N LYS A 222 4.71 26.56 13.54
CA LYS A 222 5.96 26.12 14.18
C LYS A 222 6.12 24.61 14.06
N GLU A 223 7.34 24.19 13.83
CA GLU A 223 7.74 22.77 13.88
C GLU A 223 9.02 22.65 14.69
N MET A 224 9.12 21.60 15.47
CA MET A 224 10.31 21.27 16.26
C MET A 224 10.38 19.77 16.55
N ALA A 225 11.57 19.25 16.67
CA ALA A 225 11.84 17.91 17.21
C ALA A 225 12.45 18.06 18.59
N ILE A 226 12.00 17.23 19.51
CA ILE A 226 12.54 17.14 20.86
C ILE A 226 12.79 15.67 21.20
N ASN A 227 13.72 15.41 22.07
CA ASN A 227 13.89 14.09 22.65
C ASN A 227 13.29 14.11 24.08
N ILE A 228 12.23 13.32 24.29
CA ILE A 228 11.58 13.20 25.60
C ILE A 228 12.38 12.18 26.42
N GLY A 229 12.83 12.59 27.59
CA GLY A 229 13.47 11.72 28.59
C GLY A 229 12.46 11.04 29.51
N ASP A 230 12.97 10.36 30.55
CA ASP A 230 12.15 9.64 31.54
C ASP A 230 11.42 10.54 32.56
N LYS A 231 11.51 11.85 32.38
CA LYS A 231 10.91 12.85 33.27
C LYS A 231 9.91 13.71 32.52
N GLN A 232 9.02 14.35 33.32
CA GLN A 232 8.11 15.35 32.80
C GLN A 232 8.86 16.46 32.04
N GLU A 233 8.55 16.64 30.75
CA GLU A 233 9.12 17.66 29.90
C GLU A 233 8.23 18.91 29.84
N LYS A 234 8.86 20.07 29.83
CA LYS A 234 8.17 21.37 29.71
C LYS A 234 8.75 22.16 28.54
N ILE A 235 7.86 22.56 27.62
CA ILE A 235 8.22 23.23 26.40
C ILE A 235 7.53 24.59 26.41
N GLN A 236 8.29 25.67 26.19
CA GLN A 236 7.72 27.01 26.01
C GLN A 236 7.38 27.26 24.54
N ILE A 237 6.17 27.68 24.30
CA ILE A 237 5.66 28.07 22.99
C ILE A 237 5.40 29.57 23.00
N SER A 238 6.14 30.30 22.16
CA SER A 238 5.88 31.71 21.93
C SER A 238 4.95 31.88 20.73
N GLY A 239 3.81 32.49 20.96
CA GLY A 239 2.84 32.91 19.95
C GLY A 239 2.82 34.44 19.73
N ALA A 240 3.82 35.15 20.22
CA ALA A 240 3.84 36.64 20.22
C ALA A 240 3.58 37.28 18.84
N THR A 241 3.98 36.60 17.76
CA THR A 241 3.79 37.07 16.37
C THR A 241 2.58 36.43 15.67
N TRP A 242 1.84 35.57 16.34
CA TRP A 242 0.70 34.90 15.73
C TRP A 242 -0.60 35.68 15.96
N PRO A 243 -1.53 35.71 15.01
CA PRO A 243 -2.83 36.33 15.19
C PRO A 243 -3.63 35.73 16.35
N ASN A 244 -4.59 36.51 16.91
CA ASN A 244 -5.57 35.95 17.82
C ASN A 244 -6.35 34.85 17.11
N GLY A 245 -6.58 33.75 17.81
CA GLY A 245 -7.30 32.62 17.24
C GLY A 245 -6.92 31.26 17.84
N LEU A 246 -7.42 30.22 17.18
CA LEU A 246 -7.22 28.84 17.56
C LEU A 246 -6.11 28.21 16.74
N TYR A 247 -5.31 27.40 17.40
CA TYR A 247 -4.22 26.62 16.81
C TYR A 247 -4.29 25.17 17.31
N LEU A 248 -3.79 24.26 16.50
CA LEU A 248 -3.69 22.84 16.85
C LEU A 248 -2.21 22.50 17.05
N LEU A 249 -1.85 22.12 18.26
CA LEU A 249 -0.55 21.55 18.58
C LEU A 249 -0.66 20.03 18.49
N GLN A 250 0.12 19.43 17.61
CA GLN A 250 0.19 17.99 17.42
C GLN A 250 1.58 17.49 17.82
N LEU A 251 1.62 16.50 18.68
CA LEU A 251 2.82 15.73 19.00
C LEU A 251 2.74 14.39 18.29
N THR A 252 3.83 14.00 17.66
CA THR A 252 3.92 12.71 16.96
C THR A 252 5.18 11.98 17.40
N GLN A 253 5.02 10.73 17.85
CA GLN A 253 6.09 9.83 18.25
C GLN A 253 5.75 8.42 17.73
N ASN A 254 6.64 7.78 16.95
CA ASN A 254 6.47 6.42 16.46
C ASN A 254 5.08 6.13 15.84
N GLU A 255 4.62 6.97 14.90
CA GLU A 255 3.32 6.85 14.23
C GLU A 255 2.08 7.14 15.12
N ILE A 256 2.27 7.41 16.39
CA ILE A 256 1.19 7.79 17.32
C ILE A 256 1.19 9.31 17.46
N SER A 257 0.03 9.93 17.37
CA SER A 257 -0.09 11.38 17.55
C SER A 257 -1.15 11.76 18.57
N LYS A 258 -0.88 12.84 19.30
CA LYS A 258 -1.82 13.48 20.23
C LYS A 258 -1.94 14.95 19.88
N THR A 259 -3.17 15.46 19.84
CA THR A 259 -3.45 16.85 19.47
C THR A 259 -4.14 17.58 20.59
N VAL A 260 -3.69 18.81 20.88
CA VAL A 260 -4.32 19.73 21.82
C VAL A 260 -4.56 21.09 21.19
N LYS A 261 -5.58 21.76 21.66
CA LYS A 261 -5.98 23.10 21.23
C LYS A 261 -5.17 24.15 21.98
N LEU A 262 -4.62 25.12 21.26
CA LEU A 262 -4.05 26.34 21.76
C LEU A 262 -4.95 27.52 21.40
N GLU A 263 -5.07 28.50 22.30
CA GLU A 263 -5.87 29.70 22.04
C GLU A 263 -5.05 30.94 22.38
N ILE A 264 -4.93 31.85 21.39
CA ILE A 264 -4.29 33.15 21.58
C ILE A 264 -5.38 34.21 21.71
N LEU A 265 -5.33 34.94 22.80
CA LEU A 265 -6.22 36.06 23.07
C LEU A 265 -5.40 37.24 23.64
N ARG A 266 -5.41 38.35 22.90
CA ARG A 266 -4.77 39.64 23.31
C ARG A 266 -5.81 40.70 23.38
#